data_b61695cb3c2007cb69207aceca643fee
#
_entry.id   b61695cb3c2007cb69207aceca643fee
#
_cell.length_a   1.000
_cell.length_b   1.000
_cell.length_c   1.000
_cell.angle_alpha   90.00
_cell.angle_beta   90.00
_cell.angle_gamma   90.00
#
_symmetry.space_group_name_H-M   'P 1'
#
loop_
_entity.id
_entity.type
_entity.pdbx_description
1 polymer ?
#
loop_
_entity_poly.entity_id
_entity_poly.type
_entity_poly.pdbx_seq_one_letter_code
_entity_poly.pdbx_strand_id
1 'polypeptide(L)'
;MAKVDKLDVVSGSAVIRSIDLGFGYTKHSKLINDNMVYDSFPSVAPRASKIEDSDLAMINVRDTIVVKVDGTDYEIGPDSLLLETTDSTRTLNDQYIHTAQYKALTAGALAYINEPVIDLLVVGLPVSTYAQGHEQLKKSLIGEHKINDKFTCLVKNAVVVYQPLGGLSYCMSLEESDIFKDRDLKDSMNLIIDPGFLTFDFLLANGNKIIEKKSDAHTGGVSRILSAIAESISHKIGKKYDNQPAIDKALKKKKIRISGKDEDLIEHIKNTKSVIESPITYMKNIVGDGSDIDNIILLGGGSHIFEKTLRESFKDHDIICVPDPSFANVKGYQLIGEEFFKRNNS
;
A
#
# COMPACT_ATOMS: atom_id res chain seq x y z
N MET A 1 24.42 -5.86 -17.62
CA MET A 1 23.79 -4.56 -17.91
C MET A 1 22.94 -4.72 -19.17
N ALA A 2 21.63 -4.87 -19.02
CA ALA A 2 20.72 -4.87 -20.17
C ALA A 2 20.63 -3.43 -20.69
N LYS A 3 20.80 -3.25 -22.01
CA LYS A 3 20.55 -1.98 -22.67
C LYS A 3 19.07 -1.65 -22.49
N VAL A 4 18.79 -0.57 -21.77
CA VAL A 4 17.46 0.03 -21.75
C VAL A 4 17.37 0.84 -23.04
N ASP A 5 16.42 0.48 -23.93
CA ASP A 5 16.18 1.24 -25.14
C ASP A 5 15.75 2.68 -24.77
N LYS A 6 16.29 3.67 -25.49
CA LYS A 6 15.93 5.07 -25.27
C LYS A 6 14.43 5.24 -25.48
N LEU A 7 13.79 5.84 -24.49
CA LEU A 7 12.39 6.23 -24.58
C LEU A 7 12.24 7.37 -25.61
N ASP A 8 11.49 7.13 -26.68
CA ASP A 8 11.15 8.19 -27.66
C ASP A 8 10.22 9.21 -26.99
N VAL A 9 10.76 10.36 -26.65
CA VAL A 9 10.01 11.48 -26.07
C VAL A 9 9.51 12.37 -27.21
N VAL A 10 8.23 12.32 -27.49
CA VAL A 10 7.53 13.37 -28.25
C VAL A 10 7.41 14.60 -27.33
N SER A 11 7.67 15.79 -27.84
CA SER A 11 7.80 17.09 -27.17
C SER A 11 6.64 17.45 -26.22
N GLY A 12 6.68 16.92 -25.02
CA GLY A 12 5.81 17.18 -23.88
C GLY A 12 6.47 16.60 -22.62
N SER A 13 6.15 17.12 -21.45
CA SER A 13 6.64 16.52 -20.21
C SER A 13 6.17 15.07 -20.09
N ALA A 14 7.10 14.14 -19.82
CA ALA A 14 6.77 12.71 -19.69
C ALA A 14 5.69 12.47 -18.63
N VAL A 15 4.75 11.59 -18.95
CA VAL A 15 3.69 11.18 -18.03
C VAL A 15 4.20 10.04 -17.15
N ILE A 16 4.61 10.38 -15.94
CA ILE A 16 5.08 9.42 -14.92
C ILE A 16 3.99 9.27 -13.88
N ARG A 17 3.64 8.02 -13.55
CA ARG A 17 2.61 7.70 -12.56
C ARG A 17 3.08 6.57 -11.63
N SER A 18 2.48 6.50 -10.46
CA SER A 18 2.80 5.49 -9.45
C SER A 18 1.55 4.80 -8.92
N ILE A 19 1.67 3.51 -8.63
CA ILE A 19 0.63 2.71 -7.99
C ILE A 19 1.25 1.87 -6.87
N ASP A 20 0.66 1.92 -5.68
CA ASP A 20 0.97 1.04 -4.56
C ASP A 20 -0.23 0.10 -4.34
N LEU A 21 -0.11 -1.14 -4.83
CA LEU A 21 -1.13 -2.18 -4.75
C LEU A 21 -1.00 -2.94 -3.42
N GLY A 22 -1.32 -2.28 -2.33
CA GLY A 22 -1.36 -2.91 -1.02
C GLY A 22 -2.56 -3.84 -0.85
N PHE A 23 -2.47 -4.78 0.09
CA PHE A 23 -3.57 -5.72 0.40
C PHE A 23 -4.80 -5.06 1.01
N GLY A 24 -4.64 -3.94 1.71
CA GLY A 24 -5.75 -3.20 2.31
C GLY A 24 -6.33 -2.14 1.39
N TYR A 25 -5.45 -1.32 0.84
CA TYR A 25 -5.77 -0.20 -0.03
C TYR A 25 -4.82 -0.14 -1.22
N THR A 26 -5.36 0.11 -2.39
CA THR A 26 -4.64 0.47 -3.60
C THR A 26 -4.53 1.99 -3.65
N LYS A 27 -3.30 2.50 -3.75
CA LYS A 27 -3.01 3.94 -3.81
C LYS A 27 -2.40 4.28 -5.15
N HIS A 28 -2.67 5.47 -5.65
CA HIS A 28 -2.15 5.90 -6.95
C HIS A 28 -1.89 7.40 -6.97
N SER A 29 -0.98 7.82 -7.84
CA SER A 29 -0.78 9.23 -8.18
C SER A 29 -1.66 9.61 -9.36
N LYS A 30 -2.21 10.82 -9.36
CA LYS A 30 -2.94 11.41 -10.50
C LYS A 30 -2.69 12.91 -10.58
N LEU A 31 -2.88 13.48 -11.76
CA LEU A 31 -2.74 14.91 -11.97
C LEU A 31 -4.12 15.58 -11.94
N ILE A 32 -4.29 16.59 -11.09
CA ILE A 32 -5.51 17.40 -11.02
C ILE A 32 -5.09 18.87 -11.07
N ASN A 33 -5.50 19.61 -12.12
CA ASN A 33 -5.14 21.03 -12.30
C ASN A 33 -3.63 21.27 -12.17
N ASP A 34 -2.84 20.45 -12.84
CA ASP A 34 -1.37 20.48 -12.84
C ASP A 34 -0.71 20.20 -11.47
N ASN A 35 -1.48 19.75 -10.48
CA ASN A 35 -0.95 19.32 -9.19
C ASN A 35 -0.97 17.79 -9.07
N MET A 36 0.15 17.22 -8.62
CA MET A 36 0.23 15.80 -8.29
C MET A 36 -0.58 15.53 -7.01
N VAL A 37 -1.60 14.69 -7.14
CA VAL A 37 -2.48 14.27 -6.05
C VAL A 37 -2.35 12.77 -5.85
N TYR A 38 -2.41 12.33 -4.61
CA TYR A 38 -2.39 10.93 -4.23
C TYR A 38 -3.74 10.53 -3.63
N ASP A 39 -4.31 9.45 -4.16
CA ASP A 39 -5.62 8.98 -3.76
C ASP A 39 -5.61 7.46 -3.55
N SER A 40 -6.66 6.91 -2.95
CA SER A 40 -6.73 5.50 -2.65
C SER A 40 -8.14 4.95 -2.65
N PHE A 41 -8.26 3.65 -2.89
CA PHE A 41 -9.49 2.89 -2.73
C PHE A 41 -9.20 1.52 -2.09
N PRO A 42 -10.20 0.87 -1.47
CA PRO A 42 -10.03 -0.45 -0.86
C PRO A 42 -9.58 -1.50 -1.89
N SER A 43 -8.62 -2.34 -1.53
CA SER A 43 -8.12 -3.43 -2.40
C SER A 43 -9.08 -4.62 -2.42
N VAL A 44 -10.32 -4.36 -2.81
CA VAL A 44 -11.35 -5.37 -3.06
C VAL A 44 -11.89 -5.22 -4.48
N ALA A 45 -12.18 -6.33 -5.12
CA ALA A 45 -12.67 -6.39 -6.50
C ALA A 45 -13.93 -7.27 -6.57
N PRO A 46 -15.07 -6.82 -6.04
CA PRO A 46 -16.32 -7.53 -6.19
C PRO A 46 -16.72 -7.61 -7.66
N ARG A 47 -17.36 -8.70 -8.05
CA ARG A 47 -17.95 -8.81 -9.39
C ARG A 47 -19.04 -7.76 -9.54
N ALA A 48 -19.06 -7.11 -10.70
CA ALA A 48 -20.09 -6.12 -10.99
C ALA A 48 -21.47 -6.76 -10.94
N SER A 49 -22.36 -6.17 -10.16
CA SER A 49 -23.75 -6.58 -10.14
C SER A 49 -24.43 -6.07 -11.43
N LYS A 50 -25.07 -6.95 -12.17
CA LYS A 50 -25.95 -6.56 -13.26
C LYS A 50 -27.24 -5.94 -12.66
N ILE A 51 -27.14 -4.74 -12.14
CA ILE A 51 -28.31 -3.91 -11.91
C ILE A 51 -28.60 -3.24 -13.25
N GLU A 52 -29.26 -4.00 -14.12
CA GLU A 52 -29.82 -3.45 -15.33
C GLU A 52 -30.95 -2.50 -14.93
N ASP A 53 -30.89 -1.29 -15.49
CA ASP A 53 -31.95 -0.31 -15.62
C ASP A 53 -32.98 -0.23 -14.50
N SER A 54 -32.78 0.73 -13.63
CA SER A 54 -33.93 1.32 -12.96
C SER A 54 -33.59 2.76 -12.59
N ASP A 55 -34.62 3.59 -12.47
CA ASP A 55 -34.55 4.93 -11.89
C ASP A 55 -33.83 4.95 -10.53
N LEU A 56 -33.66 3.78 -9.89
CA LEU A 56 -32.86 3.55 -8.70
C LEU A 56 -31.34 3.75 -8.93
N ALA A 57 -30.82 3.54 -10.14
CA ALA A 57 -29.42 3.82 -10.46
C ALA A 57 -29.09 5.31 -10.36
N MET A 58 -30.07 6.20 -10.58
CA MET A 58 -29.90 7.65 -10.43
C MET A 58 -29.87 8.10 -8.96
N ILE A 59 -30.40 7.29 -8.05
CA ILE A 59 -30.47 7.61 -6.60
C ILE A 59 -29.32 6.97 -5.83
N ASN A 60 -28.74 5.88 -6.33
CA ASN A 60 -27.70 5.09 -5.66
C ASN A 60 -26.36 5.18 -6.43
N VAL A 61 -25.86 6.39 -6.62
CA VAL A 61 -24.58 6.63 -7.28
C VAL A 61 -23.44 6.22 -6.33
N ARG A 62 -22.78 5.09 -6.66
CA ARG A 62 -21.56 4.66 -5.97
C ARG A 62 -20.33 5.26 -6.67
N ASP A 63 -19.33 5.62 -5.90
CA ASP A 63 -18.01 5.96 -6.44
C ASP A 63 -17.24 4.67 -6.75
N THR A 64 -17.59 4.08 -7.89
CA THR A 64 -16.94 2.87 -8.44
C THR A 64 -16.82 2.96 -9.95
N ILE A 65 -15.82 2.26 -10.49
CA ILE A 65 -15.61 2.10 -11.93
C ILE A 65 -15.71 0.61 -12.26
N VAL A 66 -16.46 0.27 -13.31
CA VAL A 66 -16.49 -1.09 -13.83
C VAL A 66 -15.27 -1.31 -14.72
N VAL A 67 -14.49 -2.35 -14.41
CA VAL A 67 -13.33 -2.79 -15.18
C VAL A 67 -13.55 -4.23 -15.66
N LYS A 68 -13.04 -4.56 -16.85
CA LYS A 68 -13.17 -5.90 -17.42
C LYS A 68 -11.83 -6.64 -17.38
N VAL A 69 -11.80 -7.78 -16.70
CA VAL A 69 -10.62 -8.65 -16.62
C VAL A 69 -10.99 -10.09 -16.96
N ASP A 70 -10.30 -10.65 -17.93
CA ASP A 70 -10.48 -12.05 -18.38
C ASP A 70 -11.98 -12.39 -18.64
N GLY A 71 -12.74 -11.44 -19.23
CA GLY A 71 -14.16 -11.58 -19.57
C GLY A 71 -15.13 -11.37 -18.39
N THR A 72 -14.64 -11.07 -17.20
CA THR A 72 -15.44 -10.79 -16.00
C THR A 72 -15.39 -9.30 -15.68
N ASP A 73 -16.54 -8.71 -15.34
CA ASP A 73 -16.67 -7.32 -14.92
C ASP A 73 -16.54 -7.23 -13.39
N TYR A 74 -15.69 -6.29 -12.93
CA TYR A 74 -15.46 -5.99 -11.52
C TYR A 74 -15.77 -4.53 -11.22
N GLU A 75 -16.32 -4.23 -10.04
CA GLU A 75 -16.50 -2.86 -9.55
C GLU A 75 -15.35 -2.46 -8.62
N ILE A 76 -14.60 -1.43 -9.00
CA ILE A 76 -13.42 -0.96 -8.28
C ILE A 76 -13.63 0.50 -7.87
N GLY A 77 -13.34 0.85 -6.62
CA GLY A 77 -13.42 2.23 -6.17
C GLY A 77 -13.62 2.40 -4.66
N PRO A 78 -13.78 3.64 -4.19
CA PRO A 78 -13.98 3.95 -2.78
C PRO A 78 -15.15 3.20 -2.14
N ASP A 79 -16.24 2.99 -2.87
CA ASP A 79 -17.44 2.34 -2.38
C ASP A 79 -17.48 0.82 -2.63
N SER A 80 -16.40 0.22 -3.16
CA SER A 80 -16.34 -1.22 -3.47
C SER A 80 -16.56 -2.13 -2.25
N LEU A 81 -16.22 -1.66 -1.03
CA LEU A 81 -16.50 -2.39 0.22
C LEU A 81 -17.99 -2.62 0.48
N LEU A 82 -18.89 -1.75 -0.05
CA LEU A 82 -20.33 -1.91 0.10
C LEU A 82 -20.86 -3.11 -0.72
N LEU A 83 -20.07 -3.59 -1.67
CA LEU A 83 -20.39 -4.68 -2.58
C LEU A 83 -19.67 -5.99 -2.19
N GLU A 84 -18.83 -5.95 -1.16
CA GLU A 84 -18.10 -7.13 -0.71
C GLU A 84 -19.07 -8.19 -0.20
N THR A 85 -19.02 -9.36 -0.82
CA THR A 85 -19.74 -10.56 -0.39
C THR A 85 -18.77 -11.54 0.25
N THR A 86 -19.28 -12.55 0.96
CA THR A 86 -18.47 -13.62 1.56
C THR A 86 -17.59 -14.37 0.55
N ASP A 87 -17.91 -14.29 -0.75
CA ASP A 87 -17.15 -14.92 -1.84
C ASP A 87 -16.00 -14.04 -2.38
N SER A 88 -15.96 -12.76 -2.02
CA SER A 88 -14.89 -11.83 -2.39
C SER A 88 -13.71 -11.89 -1.40
N THR A 89 -13.25 -13.11 -1.08
CA THR A 89 -12.11 -13.30 -0.18
C THR A 89 -10.83 -12.70 -0.77
N ARG A 90 -10.20 -11.81 -0.01
CA ARG A 90 -8.87 -11.28 -0.35
C ARG A 90 -7.89 -12.44 -0.48
N THR A 91 -7.25 -12.59 -1.63
CA THR A 91 -6.18 -13.57 -1.82
C THR A 91 -4.93 -13.07 -1.11
N LEU A 92 -4.54 -13.72 -0.03
CA LEU A 92 -3.46 -13.30 0.87
C LEU A 92 -2.25 -14.26 0.74
N ASN A 93 -1.73 -14.45 -0.49
CA ASN A 93 -0.58 -15.32 -0.72
C ASN A 93 0.36 -14.76 -1.81
N ASP A 94 1.51 -15.40 -1.98
CA ASP A 94 2.58 -15.01 -2.93
C ASP A 94 2.13 -15.03 -4.41
N GLN A 95 0.99 -15.66 -4.72
CA GLN A 95 0.39 -15.68 -6.07
C GLN A 95 -0.51 -14.46 -6.34
N TYR A 96 -0.57 -13.50 -5.40
CA TYR A 96 -1.47 -12.34 -5.49
C TYR A 96 -1.34 -11.57 -6.82
N ILE A 97 -0.12 -11.34 -7.30
CA ILE A 97 0.14 -10.63 -8.57
C ILE A 97 -0.44 -11.32 -9.82
N HIS A 98 -0.79 -12.61 -9.72
CA HIS A 98 -1.35 -13.40 -10.83
C HIS A 98 -2.87 -13.50 -10.77
N THR A 99 -3.48 -13.02 -9.70
CA THR A 99 -4.94 -13.13 -9.51
C THR A 99 -5.72 -12.17 -10.39
N ALA A 100 -6.94 -12.55 -10.75
CA ALA A 100 -7.88 -11.65 -11.42
C ALA A 100 -8.16 -10.40 -10.58
N GLN A 101 -8.15 -10.53 -9.25
CA GLN A 101 -8.30 -9.42 -8.31
C GLN A 101 -7.17 -8.39 -8.50
N TYR A 102 -5.90 -8.81 -8.52
CA TYR A 102 -4.76 -7.91 -8.74
C TYR A 102 -4.86 -7.18 -10.07
N LYS A 103 -5.20 -7.90 -11.15
CA LYS A 103 -5.42 -7.31 -12.47
C LYS A 103 -6.56 -6.28 -12.45
N ALA A 104 -7.67 -6.60 -11.77
CA ALA A 104 -8.82 -5.69 -11.65
C ALA A 104 -8.47 -4.43 -10.86
N LEU A 105 -7.72 -4.55 -9.76
CA LEU A 105 -7.23 -3.40 -8.98
C LEU A 105 -6.25 -2.56 -9.77
N THR A 106 -5.35 -3.18 -10.56
CA THR A 106 -4.47 -2.47 -11.49
C THR A 106 -5.27 -1.69 -12.53
N ALA A 107 -6.24 -2.32 -13.17
CA ALA A 107 -7.11 -1.68 -14.15
C ALA A 107 -7.91 -0.52 -13.51
N GLY A 108 -8.44 -0.71 -12.30
CA GLY A 108 -9.10 0.34 -11.53
C GLY A 108 -8.19 1.52 -11.22
N ALA A 109 -6.96 1.27 -10.76
CA ALA A 109 -5.98 2.32 -10.51
C ALA A 109 -5.66 3.12 -11.78
N LEU A 110 -5.42 2.44 -12.92
CA LEU A 110 -5.22 3.09 -14.22
C LEU A 110 -6.44 3.93 -14.65
N ALA A 111 -7.66 3.46 -14.35
CA ALA A 111 -8.88 4.23 -14.62
C ALA A 111 -8.96 5.51 -13.77
N TYR A 112 -8.64 5.45 -12.47
CA TYR A 112 -8.62 6.62 -11.59
C TYR A 112 -7.46 7.59 -11.89
N ILE A 113 -6.33 7.09 -12.39
CA ILE A 113 -5.23 7.90 -12.93
C ILE A 113 -5.72 8.68 -14.15
N ASN A 114 -6.53 8.04 -15.00
CA ASN A 114 -7.19 8.62 -16.18
C ASN A 114 -6.21 9.24 -17.21
N GLU A 115 -5.07 8.60 -17.43
CA GLU A 115 -4.11 8.96 -18.48
C GLU A 115 -4.23 7.96 -19.63
N PRO A 116 -4.44 8.41 -20.87
CA PRO A 116 -4.49 7.50 -22.02
C PRO A 116 -3.13 6.87 -22.34
N VAL A 117 -2.05 7.56 -22.00
CA VAL A 117 -0.67 7.09 -22.16
C VAL A 117 0.13 7.43 -20.92
N ILE A 118 0.81 6.43 -20.37
CA ILE A 118 1.78 6.55 -19.27
C ILE A 118 3.15 6.16 -19.82
N ASP A 119 4.11 7.10 -19.81
CA ASP A 119 5.46 6.86 -20.29
C ASP A 119 6.24 5.94 -19.32
N LEU A 120 6.03 6.13 -18.02
CA LEU A 120 6.63 5.32 -16.98
C LEU A 120 5.67 5.10 -15.83
N LEU A 121 5.34 3.84 -15.54
CA LEU A 121 4.59 3.43 -14.37
C LEU A 121 5.53 2.84 -13.33
N VAL A 122 5.50 3.35 -12.08
CA VAL A 122 6.27 2.80 -10.98
C VAL A 122 5.34 2.10 -9.98
N VAL A 123 5.68 0.86 -9.65
CA VAL A 123 4.93 0.04 -8.68
C VAL A 123 5.87 -0.58 -7.66
N GLY A 124 5.33 -1.01 -6.51
CA GLY A 124 6.10 -1.69 -5.49
C GLY A 124 5.64 -3.12 -5.23
N LEU A 125 6.59 -3.96 -4.77
CA LEU A 125 6.33 -5.28 -4.21
C LEU A 125 6.88 -5.37 -2.79
N PRO A 126 6.25 -6.17 -1.91
CA PRO A 126 6.80 -6.51 -0.60
C PRO A 126 8.21 -7.09 -0.74
N VAL A 127 9.07 -6.87 0.27
CA VAL A 127 10.46 -7.35 0.25
C VAL A 127 10.54 -8.86 -0.01
N SER A 128 9.66 -9.64 0.63
CA SER A 128 9.64 -11.11 0.52
C SER A 128 9.29 -11.64 -0.86
N THR A 129 8.49 -10.91 -1.65
CA THR A 129 7.99 -11.38 -2.97
C THR A 129 8.72 -10.73 -4.14
N TYR A 130 9.53 -9.72 -3.90
CA TYR A 130 10.20 -8.94 -4.94
C TYR A 130 11.07 -9.81 -5.86
N ALA A 131 11.99 -10.60 -5.29
CA ALA A 131 12.94 -11.38 -6.07
C ALA A 131 12.27 -12.35 -7.06
N GLN A 132 11.10 -12.88 -6.69
CA GLN A 132 10.36 -13.86 -7.48
C GLN A 132 9.39 -13.24 -8.48
N GLY A 133 8.85 -12.03 -8.16
CA GLY A 133 7.71 -11.44 -8.87
C GLY A 133 8.01 -10.21 -9.73
N HIS A 134 9.10 -9.48 -9.49
CA HIS A 134 9.31 -8.15 -10.09
C HIS A 134 9.38 -8.15 -11.62
N GLU A 135 10.11 -9.09 -12.23
CA GLU A 135 10.25 -9.17 -13.69
C GLU A 135 8.91 -9.55 -14.37
N GLN A 136 8.16 -10.47 -13.76
CA GLN A 136 6.88 -10.88 -14.30
C GLN A 136 5.83 -9.78 -14.16
N LEU A 137 5.79 -9.12 -13.00
CA LEU A 137 4.93 -7.98 -12.79
C LEU A 137 5.24 -6.85 -13.79
N LYS A 138 6.53 -6.50 -13.94
CA LYS A 138 6.95 -5.50 -14.91
C LYS A 138 6.42 -5.79 -16.32
N LYS A 139 6.58 -7.03 -16.79
CA LYS A 139 6.08 -7.47 -18.10
C LYS A 139 4.57 -7.37 -18.23
N SER A 140 3.82 -7.68 -17.18
CA SER A 140 2.35 -7.61 -17.19
C SER A 140 1.80 -6.19 -17.18
N LEU A 141 2.59 -5.21 -16.74
CA LEU A 141 2.20 -3.80 -16.67
C LEU A 141 2.47 -3.04 -17.98
N ILE A 142 3.41 -3.51 -18.81
CA ILE A 142 3.76 -2.86 -20.07
C ILE A 142 2.78 -3.29 -21.16
N GLY A 143 2.25 -2.33 -21.92
CA GLY A 143 1.34 -2.55 -23.04
C GLY A 143 -0.01 -1.86 -22.89
N GLU A 144 -0.95 -2.23 -23.74
CA GLU A 144 -2.31 -1.72 -23.71
C GLU A 144 -3.16 -2.43 -22.64
N HIS A 145 -3.79 -1.63 -21.80
CA HIS A 145 -4.77 -2.06 -20.80
C HIS A 145 -6.14 -1.58 -21.22
N LYS A 146 -6.95 -2.48 -21.79
CA LYS A 146 -8.36 -2.19 -22.04
C LYS A 146 -9.12 -2.27 -20.71
N ILE A 147 -9.39 -1.12 -20.13
CA ILE A 147 -10.04 -1.01 -18.82
C ILE A 147 -11.53 -1.37 -18.94
N ASN A 148 -12.21 -0.74 -19.90
CA ASN A 148 -13.60 -1.00 -20.26
C ASN A 148 -13.85 -0.60 -21.71
N ASP A 149 -15.10 -0.53 -22.15
CA ASP A 149 -15.41 -0.20 -23.54
C ASP A 149 -15.18 1.29 -23.90
N LYS A 150 -14.95 2.15 -22.91
CA LYS A 150 -14.78 3.60 -23.10
C LYS A 150 -13.35 4.06 -22.89
N PHE A 151 -12.51 3.29 -22.19
CA PHE A 151 -11.19 3.72 -21.81
C PHE A 151 -10.13 2.60 -21.95
N THR A 152 -9.04 2.94 -22.63
CA THR A 152 -7.83 2.13 -22.77
C THR A 152 -6.64 2.97 -22.35
N CYS A 153 -5.75 2.41 -21.55
CA CYS A 153 -4.50 3.03 -21.11
C CYS A 153 -3.31 2.28 -21.72
N LEU A 154 -2.38 3.01 -22.34
CA LEU A 154 -1.10 2.46 -22.80
C LEU A 154 0.00 2.79 -21.78
N VAL A 155 0.60 1.76 -21.18
CA VAL A 155 1.79 1.87 -20.35
C VAL A 155 3.02 1.53 -21.20
N LYS A 156 3.88 2.52 -21.50
CA LYS A 156 5.05 2.32 -22.37
C LYS A 156 6.19 1.60 -21.64
N ASN A 157 6.40 1.92 -20.37
CA ASN A 157 7.42 1.27 -19.54
C ASN A 157 6.99 1.18 -18.09
N ALA A 158 7.57 0.25 -17.34
CA ALA A 158 7.31 0.07 -15.92
C ALA A 158 8.59 -0.21 -15.13
N VAL A 159 8.64 0.27 -13.90
CA VAL A 159 9.67 -0.02 -12.91
C VAL A 159 9.00 -0.62 -11.69
N VAL A 160 9.55 -1.73 -11.21
CA VAL A 160 9.10 -2.38 -9.97
C VAL A 160 10.18 -2.19 -8.91
N VAL A 161 9.80 -1.74 -7.72
CA VAL A 161 10.71 -1.47 -6.60
C VAL A 161 10.27 -2.23 -5.34
N TYR A 162 11.12 -2.29 -4.32
CA TYR A 162 10.69 -2.72 -2.99
C TYR A 162 9.74 -1.69 -2.38
N GLN A 163 8.63 -2.12 -1.77
CA GLN A 163 7.66 -1.19 -1.19
C GLN A 163 8.31 -0.19 -0.21
N PRO A 164 9.09 -0.61 0.81
CA PRO A 164 9.69 0.35 1.74
C PRO A 164 10.74 1.29 1.11
N LEU A 165 11.30 0.93 -0.06
CA LEU A 165 12.21 1.82 -0.78
C LEU A 165 11.50 3.09 -1.27
N GLY A 166 10.23 2.98 -1.65
CA GLY A 166 9.40 4.16 -1.92
C GLY A 166 9.34 5.07 -0.71
N GLY A 167 9.01 4.50 0.44
CA GLY A 167 9.00 5.25 1.70
C GLY A 167 10.31 5.95 2.00
N LEU A 168 11.46 5.27 1.84
CA LEU A 168 12.78 5.87 2.02
C LEU A 168 13.02 7.03 1.03
N SER A 169 12.68 6.86 -0.25
CA SER A 169 12.81 7.93 -1.24
C SER A 169 11.94 9.15 -0.91
N TYR A 170 10.73 8.93 -0.41
CA TYR A 170 9.90 10.02 0.09
C TYR A 170 10.54 10.72 1.29
N CYS A 171 11.08 9.99 2.26
CA CYS A 171 11.79 10.56 3.40
C CYS A 171 12.99 11.42 2.95
N MET A 172 13.78 10.93 2.01
CA MET A 172 14.91 11.70 1.45
C MET A 172 14.48 13.00 0.77
N SER A 173 13.27 13.04 0.18
CA SER A 173 12.73 14.28 -0.38
C SER A 173 12.29 15.29 0.69
N LEU A 174 12.14 14.85 1.93
CA LEU A 174 11.77 15.67 3.08
C LEU A 174 13.00 16.06 3.95
N GLU A 175 14.22 15.77 3.51
CA GLU A 175 15.46 15.96 4.28
C GLU A 175 15.62 17.41 4.81
N GLU A 176 15.17 18.41 4.06
CA GLU A 176 15.18 19.82 4.50
C GLU A 176 14.01 20.21 5.42
N SER A 177 13.10 19.29 5.70
CA SER A 177 11.95 19.55 6.59
C SER A 177 12.33 19.43 8.06
N ASP A 178 11.54 20.04 8.94
CA ASP A 178 11.76 19.97 10.39
C ASP A 178 11.76 18.53 10.96
N ILE A 179 11.15 17.58 10.25
CA ILE A 179 11.05 16.16 10.67
C ILE A 179 12.41 15.47 10.60
N PHE A 180 13.23 15.79 9.58
CA PHE A 180 14.55 15.24 9.36
C PHE A 180 15.67 16.24 9.65
N LYS A 181 15.36 17.35 10.31
CA LYS A 181 16.35 18.36 10.72
C LYS A 181 17.49 17.70 11.49
N ASP A 182 18.70 18.02 11.08
CA ASP A 182 19.95 17.49 11.66
C ASP A 182 20.16 15.97 11.44
N ARG A 183 19.46 15.36 10.46
CA ARG A 183 19.62 13.94 10.10
C ARG A 183 20.05 13.81 8.64
N ASP A 184 21.16 13.15 8.43
CA ASP A 184 21.67 12.84 7.09
C ASP A 184 21.19 11.44 6.69
N LEU A 185 20.12 11.36 5.90
CA LEU A 185 19.59 10.07 5.45
C LEU A 185 20.45 9.43 4.36
N LYS A 186 21.28 10.22 3.65
CA LYS A 186 22.08 9.73 2.51
C LYS A 186 23.33 8.97 2.96
N ASP A 187 23.89 9.37 4.09
CA ASP A 187 25.12 8.76 4.62
C ASP A 187 24.88 8.04 5.96
N SER A 188 23.65 7.65 6.26
CA SER A 188 23.24 7.00 7.50
C SER A 188 22.66 5.62 7.29
N MET A 189 22.67 4.81 8.36
CA MET A 189 21.99 3.53 8.44
C MET A 189 20.50 3.76 8.79
N ASN A 190 19.62 3.55 7.82
CA ASN A 190 18.19 3.81 7.91
C ASN A 190 17.39 2.50 7.99
N LEU A 191 16.63 2.31 9.06
CA LEU A 191 15.64 1.25 9.19
C LEU A 191 14.26 1.81 8.87
N ILE A 192 13.70 1.38 7.75
CA ILE A 192 12.35 1.72 7.33
C ILE A 192 11.42 0.62 7.79
N ILE A 193 10.35 0.97 8.51
CA ILE A 193 9.34 0.05 9.02
C ILE A 193 8.00 0.43 8.40
N ASP A 194 7.40 -0.51 7.67
CA ASP A 194 6.14 -0.34 6.93
C ASP A 194 5.12 -1.39 7.36
N PRO A 195 4.38 -1.17 8.44
CA PRO A 195 3.26 -2.02 8.79
C PRO A 195 2.08 -1.77 7.85
N GLY A 196 1.94 -2.70 6.89
CA GLY A 196 0.82 -2.77 5.95
C GLY A 196 -0.40 -3.48 6.52
N PHE A 197 -1.38 -3.76 5.67
CA PHE A 197 -2.59 -4.49 6.05
C PHE A 197 -2.33 -5.98 6.33
N LEU A 198 -1.61 -6.66 5.43
CA LEU A 198 -1.26 -8.08 5.57
C LEU A 198 0.12 -8.28 6.20
N THR A 199 1.09 -7.54 5.70
CA THR A 199 2.51 -7.68 6.06
C THR A 199 2.99 -6.54 6.94
N PHE A 200 4.04 -6.82 7.70
CA PHE A 200 4.87 -5.88 8.40
C PHE A 200 6.23 -5.94 7.70
N ASP A 201 6.45 -5.04 6.77
CA ASP A 201 7.65 -4.96 5.98
C ASP A 201 8.70 -4.09 6.69
N PHE A 202 9.97 -4.47 6.58
CA PHE A 202 11.08 -3.64 7.04
C PHE A 202 12.27 -3.75 6.08
N LEU A 203 12.97 -2.63 5.94
CA LEU A 203 14.10 -2.48 5.04
C LEU A 203 15.22 -1.74 5.77
N LEU A 204 16.41 -2.33 5.82
CA LEU A 204 17.61 -1.67 6.29
C LEU A 204 18.43 -1.20 5.08
N ALA A 205 18.85 0.06 5.09
CA ALA A 205 19.65 0.64 4.02
C ALA A 205 20.74 1.55 4.58
N ASN A 206 21.92 1.56 3.94
CA ASN A 206 22.94 2.57 4.14
C ASN A 206 22.78 3.62 3.04
N GLY A 207 22.29 4.81 3.40
CA GLY A 207 21.74 5.74 2.44
C GLY A 207 20.62 5.09 1.64
N ASN A 208 20.78 5.01 0.32
CA ASN A 208 19.85 4.32 -0.58
C ASN A 208 20.29 2.90 -0.97
N LYS A 209 21.34 2.36 -0.35
CA LYS A 209 21.86 1.01 -0.62
C LYS A 209 21.22 0.01 0.32
N ILE A 210 20.34 -0.82 -0.21
CA ILE A 210 19.57 -1.82 0.55
C ILE A 210 20.51 -2.91 1.07
N ILE A 211 20.34 -3.30 2.34
CA ILE A 211 20.98 -4.45 2.97
C ILE A 211 19.98 -5.61 2.97
N GLU A 212 19.92 -6.35 1.86
CA GLU A 212 18.93 -7.41 1.63
C GLU A 212 18.85 -8.45 2.76
N LYS A 213 20.02 -8.86 3.31
CA LYS A 213 20.10 -9.85 4.41
C LYS A 213 19.50 -9.36 5.73
N LYS A 214 19.28 -8.05 5.86
CA LYS A 214 18.68 -7.41 7.03
C LYS A 214 17.35 -6.72 6.70
N SER A 215 16.72 -7.13 5.61
CA SER A 215 15.42 -6.62 5.13
C SER A 215 14.50 -7.80 4.85
N ASP A 216 13.26 -7.74 5.32
CA ASP A 216 12.29 -8.84 5.15
C ASP A 216 10.86 -8.35 5.39
N ALA A 217 9.89 -9.25 5.32
CA ALA A 217 8.49 -9.03 5.62
C ALA A 217 7.94 -10.14 6.52
N HIS A 218 7.17 -9.77 7.52
CA HIS A 218 6.46 -10.70 8.39
C HIS A 218 4.95 -10.63 8.14
N THR A 219 4.24 -11.77 8.16
CA THR A 219 2.78 -11.84 7.96
C THR A 219 1.99 -11.39 9.20
N GLY A 220 2.42 -10.30 9.83
CA GLY A 220 1.89 -9.75 11.08
C GLY A 220 1.35 -8.33 10.92
N GLY A 221 0.74 -8.02 9.77
CA GLY A 221 0.15 -6.72 9.50
C GLY A 221 -1.15 -6.46 10.29
N VAL A 222 -1.80 -5.35 9.98
CA VAL A 222 -3.01 -4.84 10.67
C VAL A 222 -4.14 -5.87 10.67
N SER A 223 -4.32 -6.65 9.60
CA SER A 223 -5.38 -7.65 9.49
C SER A 223 -5.37 -8.69 10.62
N ARG A 224 -4.19 -9.12 11.09
CA ARG A 224 -4.10 -10.05 12.22
C ARG A 224 -4.54 -9.43 13.54
N ILE A 225 -4.26 -8.14 13.72
CA ILE A 225 -4.69 -7.38 14.90
C ILE A 225 -6.21 -7.21 14.87
N LEU A 226 -6.77 -6.85 13.70
CA LEU A 226 -8.24 -6.74 13.54
C LEU A 226 -8.94 -8.09 13.77
N SER A 227 -8.35 -9.19 13.29
CA SER A 227 -8.87 -10.55 13.55
C SER A 227 -8.86 -10.88 15.03
N ALA A 228 -7.78 -10.59 15.75
CA ALA A 228 -7.68 -10.84 17.18
C ALA A 228 -8.67 -9.98 17.99
N ILE A 229 -8.89 -8.73 17.58
CA ILE A 229 -9.94 -7.88 18.18
C ILE A 229 -11.33 -8.46 17.91
N ALA A 230 -11.61 -8.89 16.68
CA ALA A 230 -12.88 -9.50 16.29
C ALA A 230 -13.16 -10.77 17.10
N GLU A 231 -12.16 -11.61 17.31
CA GLU A 231 -12.24 -12.80 18.14
C GLU A 231 -12.53 -12.45 19.61
N SER A 232 -11.81 -11.48 20.18
CA SER A 232 -12.02 -10.99 21.54
C SER A 232 -13.43 -10.42 21.73
N ILE A 233 -13.94 -9.66 20.76
CA ILE A 233 -15.33 -9.18 20.75
C ILE A 233 -16.30 -10.36 20.71
N SER A 234 -16.08 -11.33 19.81
CA SER A 234 -16.94 -12.52 19.65
C SER A 234 -17.08 -13.29 20.94
N HIS A 235 -15.97 -13.48 21.64
CA HIS A 235 -15.97 -14.12 22.97
C HIS A 235 -16.83 -13.35 23.98
N LYS A 236 -16.68 -12.04 24.05
CA LYS A 236 -17.43 -11.21 25.01
C LYS A 236 -18.93 -11.19 24.74
N ILE A 237 -19.34 -11.11 23.47
CA ILE A 237 -20.77 -11.02 23.12
C ILE A 237 -21.43 -12.39 22.91
N GLY A 238 -20.65 -13.48 22.96
CA GLY A 238 -21.15 -14.86 22.81
C GLY A 238 -21.64 -15.24 21.41
N LYS A 239 -21.24 -14.49 20.38
CA LYS A 239 -21.55 -14.76 18.96
C LYS A 239 -20.43 -14.31 18.04
N LYS A 240 -20.32 -14.92 16.84
CA LYS A 240 -19.32 -14.53 15.85
C LYS A 240 -19.49 -13.08 15.43
N TYR A 241 -18.40 -12.31 15.47
CA TYR A 241 -18.28 -10.96 14.93
C TYR A 241 -16.97 -10.88 14.17
N ASP A 242 -17.01 -10.54 12.89
CA ASP A 242 -15.83 -10.53 11.97
C ASP A 242 -15.77 -9.31 11.05
N ASN A 243 -16.53 -8.24 11.39
CA ASN A 243 -16.52 -7.01 10.58
C ASN A 243 -15.23 -6.19 10.81
N GLN A 244 -14.13 -6.62 10.19
CA GLN A 244 -12.83 -5.96 10.30
C GLN A 244 -12.86 -4.50 9.82
N PRO A 245 -13.52 -4.12 8.70
CA PRO A 245 -13.61 -2.72 8.29
C PRO A 245 -14.27 -1.81 9.34
N ALA A 246 -15.29 -2.31 10.04
CA ALA A 246 -15.93 -1.56 11.13
C ALA A 246 -14.99 -1.41 12.34
N ILE A 247 -14.24 -2.46 12.68
CA ILE A 247 -13.24 -2.41 13.76
C ILE A 247 -12.15 -1.39 13.40
N ASP A 248 -11.60 -1.44 12.20
CA ASP A 248 -10.55 -0.54 11.73
C ASP A 248 -10.96 0.94 11.86
N LYS A 249 -12.15 1.29 11.36
CA LYS A 249 -12.72 2.64 11.52
C LYS A 249 -12.90 3.04 12.99
N ALA A 250 -13.17 2.07 13.86
CA ALA A 250 -13.45 2.29 15.27
C ALA A 250 -12.18 2.41 16.14
N LEU A 251 -11.01 1.94 15.66
CA LEU A 251 -9.76 1.93 16.43
C LEU A 251 -9.39 3.33 16.94
N LYS A 252 -9.52 4.36 16.11
CA LYS A 252 -9.22 5.75 16.49
C LYS A 252 -10.15 6.25 17.59
N LYS A 253 -11.44 5.88 17.52
CA LYS A 253 -12.48 6.29 18.51
C LYS A 253 -12.49 5.39 19.74
N LYS A 254 -11.83 4.24 19.70
CA LYS A 254 -11.81 3.19 20.72
C LYS A 254 -13.20 2.71 21.15
N LYS A 255 -14.19 2.87 20.29
CA LYS A 255 -15.59 2.46 20.50
C LYS A 255 -16.19 1.98 19.19
N ILE A 256 -16.92 0.87 19.25
CA ILE A 256 -17.65 0.33 18.12
C ILE A 256 -19.11 0.07 18.50
N ARG A 257 -20.04 0.24 17.55
CA ARG A 257 -21.45 -0.07 17.78
C ARG A 257 -21.80 -1.43 17.22
N ILE A 258 -22.25 -2.34 18.09
CA ILE A 258 -22.59 -3.71 17.73
C ILE A 258 -24.02 -3.99 18.17
N SER A 259 -24.89 -4.39 17.26
CA SER A 259 -26.32 -4.65 17.53
C SER A 259 -27.00 -3.51 18.30
N GLY A 260 -26.68 -2.26 17.94
CA GLY A 260 -27.26 -1.06 18.54
C GLY A 260 -26.65 -0.64 19.89
N LYS A 261 -25.68 -1.38 20.44
CA LYS A 261 -25.00 -1.09 21.72
C LYS A 261 -23.56 -0.66 21.47
N ASP A 262 -23.07 0.28 22.28
CA ASP A 262 -21.67 0.70 22.24
C ASP A 262 -20.80 -0.32 22.99
N GLU A 263 -19.71 -0.73 22.35
CA GLU A 263 -18.68 -1.61 22.88
C GLU A 263 -17.35 -0.86 22.94
N ASP A 264 -16.69 -0.91 24.12
CA ASP A 264 -15.36 -0.31 24.32
C ASP A 264 -14.28 -1.24 23.79
N LEU A 265 -13.41 -0.72 22.91
CA LEU A 265 -12.34 -1.47 22.28
C LEU A 265 -11.04 -1.50 23.09
N ILE A 266 -10.91 -0.71 24.16
CA ILE A 266 -9.65 -0.56 24.92
C ILE A 266 -9.15 -1.91 25.43
N GLU A 267 -10.05 -2.70 26.04
CA GLU A 267 -9.70 -4.02 26.58
C GLU A 267 -9.35 -5.02 25.47
N HIS A 268 -10.11 -5.00 24.38
CA HIS A 268 -9.85 -5.84 23.21
C HIS A 268 -8.50 -5.53 22.59
N ILE A 269 -8.13 -4.23 22.46
CA ILE A 269 -6.83 -3.79 21.96
C ILE A 269 -5.70 -4.24 22.91
N LYS A 270 -5.88 -4.17 24.23
CA LYS A 270 -4.87 -4.66 25.19
C LYS A 270 -4.60 -6.16 25.02
N ASN A 271 -5.63 -6.95 24.71
CA ASN A 271 -5.51 -8.38 24.49
C ASN A 271 -4.74 -8.74 23.21
N THR A 272 -4.52 -7.78 22.29
CA THR A 272 -3.74 -8.01 21.07
C THR A 272 -2.25 -7.67 21.20
N LYS A 273 -1.76 -7.34 22.40
CA LYS A 273 -0.38 -6.92 22.62
C LYS A 273 0.64 -7.91 22.03
N SER A 274 0.49 -9.19 22.27
CA SER A 274 1.39 -10.23 21.73
C SER A 274 1.37 -10.32 20.20
N VAL A 275 0.22 -10.03 19.58
CA VAL A 275 0.07 -10.01 18.12
C VAL A 275 0.86 -8.84 17.52
N ILE A 276 0.87 -7.68 18.20
CA ILE A 276 1.64 -6.50 17.79
C ILE A 276 3.14 -6.71 18.02
N GLU A 277 3.53 -7.35 19.12
CA GLU A 277 4.92 -7.61 19.48
C GLU A 277 5.60 -8.63 18.56
N SER A 278 4.85 -9.59 18.02
CA SER A 278 5.39 -10.69 17.19
C SER A 278 6.22 -10.21 16.00
N PRO A 279 5.69 -9.37 15.07
CA PRO A 279 6.48 -8.89 13.93
C PRO A 279 7.65 -8.00 14.33
N ILE A 280 7.53 -7.24 15.43
CA ILE A 280 8.62 -6.40 15.94
C ILE A 280 9.76 -7.28 16.47
N THR A 281 9.42 -8.36 17.18
CA THR A 281 10.40 -9.33 17.66
C THR A 281 11.11 -10.04 16.51
N TYR A 282 10.34 -10.43 15.48
CA TYR A 282 10.90 -11.01 14.26
C TYR A 282 11.90 -10.06 13.59
N MET A 283 11.52 -8.80 13.38
CA MET A 283 12.38 -7.77 12.83
C MET A 283 13.67 -7.62 13.64
N LYS A 284 13.58 -7.51 14.98
CA LYS A 284 14.75 -7.37 15.88
C LYS A 284 15.70 -8.56 15.79
N ASN A 285 15.21 -9.76 15.57
CA ASN A 285 16.07 -10.93 15.38
C ASN A 285 16.89 -10.85 14.09
N ILE A 286 16.45 -10.09 13.10
CA ILE A 286 17.13 -9.91 11.80
C ILE A 286 18.05 -8.68 11.82
N VAL A 287 17.54 -7.53 12.28
CA VAL A 287 18.30 -6.26 12.24
C VAL A 287 19.25 -6.10 13.43
N GLY A 288 18.98 -6.78 14.56
CA GLY A 288 19.71 -6.65 15.82
C GLY A 288 19.01 -5.71 16.81
N ASP A 289 19.75 -5.26 17.80
CA ASP A 289 19.26 -4.39 18.88
C ASP A 289 19.10 -2.91 18.48
N GLY A 290 19.59 -2.55 17.31
CA GLY A 290 19.54 -1.20 16.77
C GLY A 290 20.80 -0.37 16.95
N SER A 291 21.81 -0.87 17.66
CA SER A 291 23.05 -0.10 17.98
C SER A 291 23.77 0.46 16.76
N ASP A 292 23.64 -0.20 15.60
CA ASP A 292 24.23 0.22 14.33
C ASP A 292 23.22 0.98 13.41
N ILE A 293 22.08 1.40 13.95
CA ILE A 293 21.02 2.07 13.19
C ILE A 293 20.97 3.55 13.61
N ASP A 294 21.15 4.44 12.65
CA ASP A 294 21.11 5.90 12.90
C ASP A 294 19.67 6.44 12.92
N ASN A 295 18.83 5.97 12.00
CA ASN A 295 17.45 6.44 11.87
C ASN A 295 16.48 5.26 11.82
N ILE A 296 15.41 5.33 12.64
CA ILE A 296 14.27 4.41 12.57
C ILE A 296 13.07 5.20 12.10
N ILE A 297 12.57 4.85 10.91
CA ILE A 297 11.50 5.59 10.22
C ILE A 297 10.27 4.69 10.11
N LEU A 298 9.16 5.17 10.62
CA LEU A 298 7.88 4.48 10.62
C LEU A 298 6.93 5.11 9.60
N LEU A 299 6.47 4.32 8.68
CA LEU A 299 5.51 4.69 7.63
C LEU A 299 4.45 3.59 7.46
N GLY A 300 3.60 3.67 6.43
CA GLY A 300 2.55 2.67 6.20
C GLY A 300 1.24 2.92 6.94
N GLY A 301 0.18 2.27 6.47
CA GLY A 301 -1.17 2.48 6.99
C GLY A 301 -1.38 2.03 8.44
N GLY A 302 -0.60 1.05 8.90
CA GLY A 302 -0.63 0.50 10.25
C GLY A 302 0.24 1.23 11.27
N SER A 303 1.00 2.24 10.86
CA SER A 303 1.98 2.93 11.72
C SER A 303 1.44 3.32 13.10
N HIS A 304 0.23 3.87 13.15
CA HIS A 304 -0.42 4.32 14.38
C HIS A 304 -0.72 3.20 15.41
N ILE A 305 -0.78 1.94 14.96
CA ILE A 305 -1.00 0.78 15.83
C ILE A 305 0.32 0.30 16.43
N PHE A 306 1.39 0.33 15.62
CA PHE A 306 2.68 -0.23 16.00
C PHE A 306 3.60 0.78 16.71
N GLU A 307 3.39 2.08 16.53
CA GLU A 307 4.26 3.16 17.02
C GLU A 307 4.63 3.00 18.50
N LYS A 308 3.63 2.82 19.36
CA LYS A 308 3.86 2.71 20.81
C LYS A 308 4.79 1.54 21.14
N THR A 309 4.52 0.36 20.57
CA THR A 309 5.31 -0.85 20.86
C THR A 309 6.71 -0.75 20.26
N LEU A 310 6.87 -0.08 19.10
CA LEU A 310 8.17 0.20 18.54
C LEU A 310 9.00 1.12 19.45
N ARG A 311 8.43 2.21 19.97
CA ARG A 311 9.10 3.10 20.94
C ARG A 311 9.50 2.35 22.23
N GLU A 312 8.67 1.42 22.69
CA GLU A 312 9.00 0.56 23.84
C GLU A 312 10.12 -0.44 23.52
N SER A 313 10.27 -0.84 22.25
CA SER A 313 11.26 -1.84 21.79
C SER A 313 12.62 -1.24 21.43
N PHE A 314 12.67 0.03 21.05
CA PHE A 314 13.86 0.80 20.66
C PHE A 314 13.97 2.07 21.52
N LYS A 315 14.17 1.90 22.83
CA LYS A 315 14.13 2.98 23.83
C LYS A 315 15.21 4.03 23.64
N ASP A 316 16.33 3.65 23.03
CA ASP A 316 17.48 4.53 22.81
C ASP A 316 17.41 5.27 21.47
N HIS A 317 16.33 5.03 20.69
CA HIS A 317 16.13 5.65 19.39
C HIS A 317 14.87 6.51 19.34
N ASP A 318 14.95 7.60 18.61
CA ASP A 318 13.76 8.34 18.18
C ASP A 318 13.11 7.60 17.01
N ILE A 319 11.83 7.25 17.16
CA ILE A 319 11.03 6.73 16.05
C ILE A 319 10.45 7.92 15.29
N ILE A 320 10.87 8.06 14.03
CA ILE A 320 10.43 9.14 13.15
C ILE A 320 9.16 8.69 12.42
N CYS A 321 8.03 9.31 12.74
CA CYS A 321 6.78 9.06 12.03
C CYS A 321 6.65 10.08 10.90
N VAL A 322 6.54 9.62 9.65
CA VAL A 322 6.41 10.52 8.50
C VAL A 322 4.99 11.09 8.38
N PRO A 323 4.81 12.29 7.78
CA PRO A 323 3.48 12.81 7.47
C PRO A 323 2.82 11.94 6.40
N ASP A 324 1.50 11.76 6.50
CA ASP A 324 0.70 10.90 5.61
C ASP A 324 1.33 9.52 5.38
N PRO A 325 1.64 8.77 6.45
CA PRO A 325 2.47 7.57 6.37
C PRO A 325 1.90 6.51 5.44
N SER A 326 0.58 6.48 5.26
CA SER A 326 -0.09 5.55 4.33
C SER A 326 0.21 5.82 2.86
N PHE A 327 0.59 7.04 2.49
CA PHE A 327 0.93 7.43 1.12
C PHE A 327 2.44 7.52 0.87
N ALA A 328 3.28 7.27 1.86
CA ALA A 328 4.73 7.43 1.75
C ALA A 328 5.32 6.63 0.58
N ASN A 329 4.93 5.35 0.42
CA ASN A 329 5.43 4.50 -0.66
C ASN A 329 5.05 5.03 -2.04
N VAL A 330 3.77 5.32 -2.29
CA VAL A 330 3.32 5.78 -3.60
C VAL A 330 3.88 7.17 -3.97
N LYS A 331 4.09 8.05 -2.98
CA LYS A 331 4.78 9.33 -3.17
C LYS A 331 6.24 9.11 -3.57
N GLY A 332 6.92 8.20 -2.88
CA GLY A 332 8.30 7.86 -3.21
C GLY A 332 8.45 7.15 -4.55
N TYR A 333 7.50 6.31 -4.96
CA TYR A 333 7.52 5.71 -6.31
C TYR A 333 7.44 6.79 -7.39
N GLN A 334 6.62 7.82 -7.19
CA GLN A 334 6.53 8.95 -8.13
C GLN A 334 7.92 9.63 -8.26
N LEU A 335 8.58 9.91 -7.15
CA LEU A 335 9.91 10.52 -7.12
C LEU A 335 10.97 9.64 -7.79
N ILE A 336 10.96 8.33 -7.51
CA ILE A 336 11.87 7.35 -8.14
C ILE A 336 11.66 7.37 -9.66
N GLY A 337 10.42 7.38 -10.12
CA GLY A 337 10.09 7.43 -11.54
C GLY A 337 10.60 8.69 -12.23
N GLU A 338 10.41 9.85 -11.61
CA GLU A 338 10.88 11.14 -12.11
C GLU A 338 12.41 11.19 -12.20
N GLU A 339 13.10 10.69 -11.17
CA GLU A 339 14.57 10.63 -11.19
C GLU A 339 15.09 9.63 -12.21
N PHE A 340 14.49 8.45 -12.30
CA PHE A 340 14.83 7.43 -13.30
C PHE A 340 14.67 7.97 -14.72
N PHE A 341 13.57 8.67 -14.99
CA PHE A 341 13.31 9.24 -16.29
C PHE A 341 14.31 10.34 -16.66
N LYS A 342 14.65 11.24 -15.72
CA LYS A 342 15.66 12.28 -15.91
C LYS A 342 17.03 11.69 -16.28
N ARG A 343 17.49 10.65 -15.55
CA ARG A 343 18.80 10.02 -15.77
C ARG A 343 18.92 9.29 -17.12
N ASN A 344 17.82 8.78 -17.67
CA ASN A 344 17.84 8.02 -18.91
C ASN A 344 17.64 8.92 -20.16
N ASN A 345 17.25 10.18 -19.98
CA ASN A 345 17.00 11.12 -21.06
C ASN A 345 17.92 12.35 -21.00
N SER A 346 18.87 12.38 -20.07
CA SER A 346 20.00 13.30 -20.02
C SER A 346 21.21 12.68 -20.69
#